data_4cadbfed30b559d4ead8550cbc06ee1a
#
_entry.id   4cadbfed30b559d4ead8550cbc06ee1a
#
_cell.length_a   1.000
_cell.length_b   1.000
_cell.length_c   1.000
_cell.angle_alpha   90.00
_cell.angle_beta   90.00
_cell.angle_gamma   90.00
#
_symmetry.space_group_name_H-M   'P 1'
#
loop_
_entity.id
_entity.type
_entity.pdbx_description
1 polymer ?
#
loop_
_entity_poly.entity_id
_entity_poly.type
_entity_poly.pdbx_seq_one_letter_code
_entity_poly.pdbx_strand_id
1 'polypeptide(L)'
;YSDNAAANLLLKELGGPAGLTAFMRSIGDTTFRLDRWELELNSAIPGDARDTSSPRAVTESLQKLTLGSALAAPQRQQFVDWLKGNTTGNHRIRAAVPADWAVGDKTGTCGVYGTANDYAVVWPTGRAPIVLAVYTRAPNKDDKHSEAVIAAAARLALEGLGVNGQ
;
A
#
# COMPACT_ATOMS: atom_id res chain seq x y z
N TYR A 1 -11.35 4.04 4.94
CA TYR A 1 -11.56 5.51 4.83
C TYR A 1 -10.25 6.31 4.81
N SER A 2 -9.11 5.78 5.22
CA SER A 2 -7.83 6.51 5.29
C SER A 2 -7.92 7.84 6.10
N ASP A 3 -8.47 7.75 7.31
CA ASP A 3 -8.61 8.90 8.22
C ASP A 3 -7.30 9.19 8.94
N ASN A 4 -6.80 10.43 8.85
CA ASN A 4 -5.50 10.84 9.39
C ASN A 4 -5.50 10.91 10.93
N ALA A 5 -6.60 11.32 11.55
CA ALA A 5 -6.68 11.38 13.01
C ALA A 5 -6.70 9.96 13.59
N ALA A 6 -7.44 9.04 12.97
CA ALA A 6 -7.43 7.63 13.35
C ALA A 6 -6.04 7.01 13.19
N ALA A 7 -5.32 7.32 12.10
CA ALA A 7 -3.94 6.87 11.89
C ALA A 7 -3.01 7.35 13.02
N ASN A 8 -3.09 8.64 13.38
CA ASN A 8 -2.30 9.21 14.49
C ASN A 8 -2.63 8.57 15.84
N LEU A 9 -3.89 8.26 16.12
CA LEU A 9 -4.27 7.56 17.35
C LEU A 9 -3.66 6.15 17.40
N LEU A 10 -3.73 5.40 16.31
CA LEU A 10 -3.10 4.07 16.23
C LEU A 10 -1.57 4.15 16.33
N LEU A 11 -0.95 5.13 15.69
CA LEU A 11 0.50 5.37 15.83
C LEU A 11 0.89 5.65 17.28
N LYS A 12 0.08 6.43 18.00
CA LYS A 12 0.33 6.73 19.42
C LYS A 12 0.38 5.46 20.27
N GLU A 13 -0.56 4.54 20.06
CA GLU A 13 -0.60 3.24 20.76
C GLU A 13 0.63 2.36 20.44
N LEU A 14 1.20 2.50 19.25
CA LEU A 14 2.40 1.79 18.81
C LEU A 14 3.73 2.43 19.30
N GLY A 15 3.68 3.55 20.02
CA GLY A 15 4.88 4.29 20.42
C GLY A 15 5.35 5.30 19.35
N GLY A 16 4.42 5.80 18.54
CA GLY A 16 4.68 6.81 17.50
C GLY A 16 5.34 6.26 16.24
N PRO A 17 5.82 7.16 15.37
CA PRO A 17 6.52 6.79 14.14
C PRO A 17 7.68 5.81 14.33
N ALA A 18 8.48 6.01 15.38
CA ALA A 18 9.58 5.12 15.72
C ALA A 18 9.11 3.72 16.11
N GLY A 19 7.98 3.61 16.83
CA GLY A 19 7.38 2.33 17.20
C GLY A 19 6.93 1.53 15.99
N LEU A 20 6.25 2.17 15.02
CA LEU A 20 5.88 1.50 13.77
C LEU A 20 7.12 1.09 12.97
N THR A 21 8.14 1.95 12.90
CA THR A 21 9.40 1.60 12.22
C THR A 21 10.07 0.39 12.90
N ALA A 22 10.09 0.34 14.23
CA ALA A 22 10.64 -0.80 14.98
C ALA A 22 9.84 -2.09 14.72
N PHE A 23 8.51 -2.01 14.65
CA PHE A 23 7.67 -3.14 14.27
C PHE A 23 8.03 -3.66 12.87
N MET A 24 8.17 -2.78 11.89
CA MET A 24 8.56 -3.19 10.53
C MET A 24 9.94 -3.86 10.51
N ARG A 25 10.90 -3.37 11.31
CA ARG A 25 12.20 -4.06 11.50
C ARG A 25 12.03 -5.46 12.09
N SER A 26 11.11 -5.65 13.03
CA SER A 26 10.88 -6.96 13.68
C SER A 26 10.34 -8.01 12.70
N ILE A 27 9.66 -7.61 11.65
CA ILE A 27 9.21 -8.49 10.56
C ILE A 27 10.20 -8.57 9.40
N GLY A 28 11.38 -7.95 9.54
CA GLY A 28 12.49 -8.02 8.57
C GLY A 28 12.41 -7.01 7.43
N ASP A 29 11.63 -5.93 7.56
CA ASP A 29 11.67 -4.81 6.61
C ASP A 29 12.72 -3.79 7.06
N THR A 30 13.85 -3.75 6.37
CA THR A 30 14.95 -2.83 6.65
C THR A 30 14.86 -1.52 5.87
N THR A 31 13.90 -1.40 4.96
CA THR A 31 13.74 -0.24 4.05
C THR A 31 12.71 0.75 4.58
N PHE A 32 11.56 0.27 5.04
CA PHE A 32 10.49 1.12 5.57
C PHE A 32 11.01 2.03 6.68
N ARG A 33 10.60 3.29 6.66
CA ARG A 33 10.78 4.22 7.78
C ARG A 33 9.62 5.20 7.86
N LEU A 34 9.19 5.46 9.07
CA LEU A 34 8.25 6.52 9.41
C LEU A 34 8.94 7.45 10.41
N ASP A 35 8.95 8.73 10.13
CA ASP A 35 9.63 9.75 10.91
C ASP A 35 8.67 10.77 11.50
N ARG A 36 7.53 10.99 10.84
CA ARG A 36 6.57 12.04 11.15
C ARG A 36 5.16 11.50 11.32
N TRP A 37 4.29 12.34 11.82
CA TRP A 37 2.87 12.07 11.99
C TRP A 37 2.08 12.55 10.77
N GLU A 38 0.79 12.19 10.70
CA GLU A 38 -0.13 12.84 9.79
C GLU A 38 -0.37 14.30 10.25
N LEU A 39 -0.30 15.33 9.39
CA LEU A 39 -0.23 15.27 7.92
C LEU A 39 1.21 15.44 7.36
N GLU A 40 2.19 15.74 8.20
CA GLU A 40 3.55 16.14 7.79
C GLU A 40 4.28 15.04 7.02
N LEU A 41 3.92 13.78 7.26
CA LEU A 41 4.50 12.63 6.55
C LEU A 41 4.21 12.63 5.04
N ASN A 42 3.24 13.44 4.57
CA ASN A 42 2.82 13.49 3.17
C ASN A 42 3.61 14.50 2.31
N SER A 43 4.80 14.94 2.71
CA SER A 43 5.53 15.99 1.97
C SER A 43 6.08 15.53 0.62
N ALA A 44 6.42 14.26 0.45
CA ALA A 44 6.96 13.62 -0.77
C ALA A 44 8.05 14.44 -1.50
N ILE A 45 8.90 15.13 -0.76
CA ILE A 45 9.98 15.97 -1.31
C ILE A 45 11.02 15.07 -1.98
N PRO A 46 11.40 15.33 -3.25
CA PRO A 46 12.45 14.56 -3.91
C PRO A 46 13.77 14.57 -3.14
N GLY A 47 14.33 13.38 -2.88
CA GLY A 47 15.56 13.22 -2.10
C GLY A 47 15.38 13.18 -0.59
N ASP A 48 14.21 13.49 -0.06
CA ASP A 48 13.91 13.31 1.36
C ASP A 48 13.56 11.83 1.63
N ALA A 49 14.37 11.18 2.47
CA ALA A 49 14.17 9.77 2.80
C ALA A 49 13.17 9.54 3.94
N ARG A 50 12.68 10.61 4.60
CA ARG A 50 11.68 10.46 5.67
C ARG A 50 10.36 9.94 5.12
N ASP A 51 9.71 9.09 5.90
CA ASP A 51 8.37 8.54 5.60
C ASP A 51 8.32 7.82 4.26
N THR A 52 9.32 6.98 4.00
CA THR A 52 9.48 6.29 2.71
C THR A 52 9.54 4.78 2.87
N SER A 53 9.24 4.11 1.78
CA SER A 53 9.50 2.70 1.54
C SER A 53 9.75 2.48 0.04
N SER A 54 9.98 1.26 -0.37
CA SER A 54 10.05 0.89 -1.79
C SER A 54 8.89 -0.06 -2.15
N PRO A 55 8.50 -0.14 -3.44
CA PRO A 55 7.50 -1.12 -3.89
C PRO A 55 7.84 -2.55 -3.48
N ARG A 56 9.11 -2.96 -3.58
CA ARG A 56 9.56 -4.28 -3.13
C ARG A 56 9.36 -4.48 -1.63
N ALA A 57 9.84 -3.56 -0.81
CA ALA A 57 9.75 -3.71 0.65
C ALA A 57 8.31 -3.74 1.13
N VAL A 58 7.43 -2.89 0.58
CA VAL A 58 6.01 -2.89 0.98
C VAL A 58 5.28 -4.16 0.53
N THR A 59 5.61 -4.74 -0.65
CA THR A 59 5.01 -6.01 -1.07
C THR A 59 5.47 -7.18 -0.18
N GLU A 60 6.74 -7.25 0.17
CA GLU A 60 7.26 -8.27 1.08
C GLU A 60 6.65 -8.17 2.47
N SER A 61 6.51 -6.95 3.00
CA SER A 61 5.86 -6.70 4.29
C SER A 61 4.37 -7.02 4.25
N LEU A 62 3.66 -6.61 3.20
CA LEU A 62 2.25 -6.92 3.03
C LEU A 62 2.01 -8.43 2.92
N GLN A 63 2.88 -9.16 2.20
CA GLN A 63 2.84 -10.62 2.13
C GLN A 63 2.98 -11.26 3.52
N LYS A 64 3.95 -10.83 4.31
CA LYS A 64 4.15 -11.35 5.68
C LYS A 64 2.97 -11.09 6.59
N LEU A 65 2.35 -9.90 6.48
CA LEU A 65 1.22 -9.48 7.31
C LEU A 65 -0.11 -10.12 6.92
N THR A 66 -0.31 -10.45 5.63
CA THR A 66 -1.59 -10.94 5.11
C THR A 66 -1.61 -12.44 4.82
N LEU A 67 -0.50 -13.00 4.36
CA LEU A 67 -0.37 -14.38 3.90
C LEU A 67 0.62 -15.20 4.74
N GLY A 68 1.51 -14.53 5.46
CA GLY A 68 2.53 -15.14 6.30
C GLY A 68 2.10 -15.29 7.77
N SER A 69 3.09 -15.38 8.64
CA SER A 69 2.94 -15.61 10.09
C SER A 69 3.36 -14.41 10.96
N ALA A 70 3.55 -13.22 10.37
CA ALA A 70 3.93 -12.02 11.13
C ALA A 70 2.83 -11.54 12.10
N LEU A 71 1.58 -11.90 11.83
CA LEU A 71 0.45 -11.70 12.73
C LEU A 71 -0.18 -13.04 13.09
N ALA A 72 -0.70 -13.17 14.32
CA ALA A 72 -1.53 -14.32 14.69
C ALA A 72 -2.79 -14.37 13.81
N ALA A 73 -3.37 -15.56 13.61
CA ALA A 73 -4.44 -15.77 12.65
C ALA A 73 -5.65 -14.83 12.79
N PRO A 74 -6.18 -14.54 14.00
CA PRO A 74 -7.29 -13.60 14.14
C PRO A 74 -6.93 -12.17 13.74
N GLN A 75 -5.75 -11.69 14.12
CA GLN A 75 -5.26 -10.34 13.78
C GLN A 75 -4.98 -10.21 12.29
N ARG A 76 -4.42 -11.24 11.68
CA ARG A 76 -4.20 -11.30 10.23
C ARG A 76 -5.53 -11.24 9.48
N GLN A 77 -6.53 -12.01 9.90
CA GLN A 77 -7.86 -11.96 9.28
C GLN A 77 -8.47 -10.57 9.39
N GLN A 78 -8.43 -9.96 10.58
CA GLN A 78 -8.93 -8.60 10.77
C GLN A 78 -8.22 -7.59 9.88
N PHE A 79 -6.90 -7.70 9.75
CA PHE A 79 -6.11 -6.83 8.86
C PHE A 79 -6.52 -6.99 7.40
N VAL A 80 -6.68 -8.24 6.94
CA VAL A 80 -7.18 -8.54 5.57
C VAL A 80 -8.58 -7.97 5.35
N ASP A 81 -9.48 -8.09 6.32
CA ASP A 81 -10.85 -7.56 6.23
C ASP A 81 -10.85 -6.02 6.12
N TRP A 82 -9.99 -5.34 6.87
CA TRP A 82 -9.81 -3.90 6.74
C TRP A 82 -9.28 -3.48 5.37
N LEU A 83 -8.32 -4.21 4.80
CA LEU A 83 -7.80 -3.94 3.45
C LEU A 83 -8.90 -4.16 2.40
N LYS A 84 -9.68 -5.24 2.50
CA LYS A 84 -10.80 -5.51 1.59
C LYS A 84 -11.89 -4.43 1.69
N GLY A 85 -12.13 -3.90 2.88
CA GLY A 85 -13.09 -2.82 3.13
C GLY A 85 -12.61 -1.42 2.72
N ASN A 86 -11.41 -1.28 2.15
CA ASN A 86 -10.93 0.02 1.66
C ASN A 86 -11.83 0.57 0.55
N THR A 87 -12.10 1.88 0.60
CA THR A 87 -12.96 2.59 -0.36
C THR A 87 -12.21 3.62 -1.21
N THR A 88 -10.90 3.79 -0.99
CA THR A 88 -10.11 4.83 -1.64
C THR A 88 -9.35 4.34 -2.88
N GLY A 89 -9.34 3.03 -3.16
CA GLY A 89 -8.55 2.41 -4.23
C GLY A 89 -9.32 2.01 -5.48
N ASN A 90 -10.61 2.37 -5.61
CA ASN A 90 -11.48 1.87 -6.67
C ASN A 90 -11.00 2.21 -8.10
N HIS A 91 -10.23 3.28 -8.27
CA HIS A 91 -9.69 3.74 -9.57
C HIS A 91 -8.19 3.39 -9.74
N ARG A 92 -7.60 2.63 -8.82
CA ARG A 92 -6.19 2.24 -8.85
C ARG A 92 -6.03 0.74 -9.15
N ILE A 93 -5.32 -0.02 -8.31
CA ILE A 93 -5.10 -1.46 -8.56
C ILE A 93 -6.43 -2.21 -8.72
N ARG A 94 -7.47 -1.89 -7.93
CA ARG A 94 -8.81 -2.51 -8.06
C ARG A 94 -9.40 -2.39 -9.47
N ALA A 95 -9.19 -1.27 -10.15
CA ALA A 95 -9.68 -1.06 -11.51
C ALA A 95 -9.01 -1.96 -12.57
N ALA A 96 -7.91 -2.61 -12.23
CA ALA A 96 -7.19 -3.53 -13.11
C ALA A 96 -7.53 -5.00 -12.85
N VAL A 97 -8.29 -5.29 -11.80
CA VAL A 97 -8.58 -6.65 -11.34
C VAL A 97 -9.98 -7.05 -11.79
N PRO A 98 -10.19 -8.30 -12.30
CA PRO A 98 -11.52 -8.83 -12.58
C PRO A 98 -12.49 -8.69 -11.39
N ALA A 99 -13.77 -8.40 -11.68
CA ALA A 99 -14.76 -8.07 -10.66
C ALA A 99 -15.11 -9.23 -9.70
N ASP A 100 -14.84 -10.45 -10.12
CA ASP A 100 -15.07 -11.68 -9.35
C ASP A 100 -13.90 -12.03 -8.40
N TRP A 101 -12.81 -11.26 -8.45
CA TRP A 101 -11.66 -11.48 -7.57
C TRP A 101 -11.71 -10.57 -6.35
N ALA A 102 -11.32 -11.12 -5.22
CA ALA A 102 -11.18 -10.31 -4.00
C ALA A 102 -9.89 -9.48 -4.05
N VAL A 103 -9.99 -8.23 -3.62
CA VAL A 103 -8.84 -7.29 -3.51
C VAL A 103 -8.87 -6.63 -2.15
N GLY A 104 -7.73 -6.60 -1.48
CA GLY A 104 -7.50 -5.79 -0.28
C GLY A 104 -6.35 -4.83 -0.56
N ASP A 105 -6.58 -3.52 -0.47
CA ASP A 105 -5.60 -2.50 -0.82
C ASP A 105 -5.49 -1.38 0.20
N LYS A 106 -4.38 -0.63 0.10
CA LYS A 106 -4.20 0.65 0.80
C LYS A 106 -3.54 1.65 -0.11
N THR A 107 -4.20 2.78 -0.27
CA THR A 107 -3.71 3.90 -1.07
C THR A 107 -2.84 4.86 -0.26
N GLY A 108 -1.94 5.55 -0.93
CA GLY A 108 -1.25 6.74 -0.45
C GLY A 108 -1.34 7.85 -1.49
N THR A 109 -1.55 9.08 -1.06
CA THR A 109 -1.63 10.23 -1.96
C THR A 109 -1.02 11.45 -1.28
N CYS A 110 -0.14 12.14 -2.00
CA CYS A 110 0.41 13.41 -1.58
C CYS A 110 -0.05 14.53 -2.52
N GLY A 111 -0.22 15.73 -2.00
CA GLY A 111 -0.69 16.89 -2.78
C GLY A 111 0.36 17.49 -3.72
N VAL A 112 1.58 16.97 -3.74
CA VAL A 112 2.68 17.53 -4.53
C VAL A 112 3.38 16.45 -5.36
N TYR A 113 4.06 16.85 -6.43
CA TYR A 113 4.79 15.99 -7.36
C TYR A 113 3.95 14.87 -7.96
N GLY A 114 2.63 15.04 -8.08
CA GLY A 114 1.74 14.01 -8.59
C GLY A 114 1.90 12.65 -7.91
N THR A 115 2.31 12.64 -6.64
CA THR A 115 2.63 11.42 -5.90
C THR A 115 1.35 10.69 -5.54
N ALA A 116 1.21 9.47 -6.05
CA ALA A 116 0.15 8.55 -5.67
C ALA A 116 0.66 7.12 -5.72
N ASN A 117 0.28 6.35 -4.72
CA ASN A 117 0.70 4.97 -4.56
C ASN A 117 -0.51 4.10 -4.26
N ASP A 118 -0.38 2.82 -4.57
CA ASP A 118 -1.30 1.80 -4.13
C ASP A 118 -0.56 0.48 -3.96
N TYR A 119 -0.92 -0.29 -2.94
CA TYR A 119 -0.44 -1.65 -2.75
C TYR A 119 -1.58 -2.55 -2.31
N ALA A 120 -1.60 -3.76 -2.86
CA ALA A 120 -2.72 -4.65 -2.73
C ALA A 120 -2.31 -6.11 -2.61
N VAL A 121 -3.19 -6.88 -1.97
CA VAL A 121 -3.25 -8.33 -2.15
C VAL A 121 -4.48 -8.62 -3.01
N VAL A 122 -4.27 -9.38 -4.06
CA VAL A 122 -5.31 -9.86 -4.97
C VAL A 122 -5.46 -11.36 -4.77
N TRP A 123 -6.68 -11.84 -4.62
CA TRP A 123 -7.01 -13.26 -4.51
C TRP A 123 -7.76 -13.71 -5.77
N PRO A 124 -7.03 -14.18 -6.82
CA PRO A 124 -7.64 -14.72 -8.02
C PRO A 124 -8.37 -16.02 -7.71
N THR A 125 -9.46 -16.26 -8.42
CA THR A 125 -10.16 -17.55 -8.35
C THR A 125 -9.26 -18.69 -8.86
N GLY A 126 -9.07 -19.72 -8.06
CA GLY A 126 -8.30 -20.92 -8.44
C GLY A 126 -6.77 -20.74 -8.52
N ARG A 127 -6.21 -19.61 -8.04
CA ARG A 127 -4.76 -19.35 -8.01
C ARG A 127 -4.29 -18.87 -6.65
N ALA A 128 -2.97 -18.95 -6.46
CA ALA A 128 -2.33 -18.32 -5.30
C ALA A 128 -2.52 -16.79 -5.31
N PRO A 129 -2.63 -16.16 -4.12
CA PRO A 129 -2.69 -14.71 -4.01
C PRO A 129 -1.50 -14.01 -4.65
N ILE A 130 -1.74 -12.82 -5.20
CA ILE A 130 -0.73 -11.95 -5.79
C ILE A 130 -0.60 -10.70 -4.91
N VAL A 131 0.63 -10.31 -4.60
CA VAL A 131 0.91 -9.05 -3.90
C VAL A 131 1.53 -8.08 -4.89
N LEU A 132 0.95 -6.89 -5.01
CA LEU A 132 1.32 -5.88 -6.00
C LEU A 132 1.44 -4.51 -5.34
N ALA A 133 2.44 -3.73 -5.74
CA ALA A 133 2.56 -2.32 -5.37
C ALA A 133 2.92 -1.49 -6.58
N VAL A 134 2.27 -0.34 -6.73
CA VAL A 134 2.54 0.66 -7.74
C VAL A 134 2.77 2.00 -7.06
N TYR A 135 3.97 2.55 -7.24
CA TYR A 135 4.34 3.87 -6.75
C TYR A 135 4.56 4.80 -7.93
N THR A 136 3.95 5.97 -7.89
CA THR A 136 4.06 6.97 -8.95
C THR A 136 4.49 8.32 -8.39
N ARG A 137 5.25 9.05 -9.21
CA ARG A 137 5.64 10.43 -8.97
C ARG A 137 5.81 11.15 -10.29
N ALA A 138 5.36 12.40 -10.37
CA ALA A 138 5.61 13.29 -11.51
C ALA A 138 6.86 14.17 -11.27
N PRO A 139 7.45 14.75 -12.33
CA PRO A 139 8.69 15.51 -12.23
C PRO A 139 8.52 16.88 -11.56
N ASN A 140 7.37 17.55 -11.73
CA ASN A 140 7.15 18.90 -11.23
C ASN A 140 6.29 18.93 -9.98
N LYS A 141 6.54 19.91 -9.10
CA LYS A 141 5.88 20.03 -7.80
C LYS A 141 4.35 20.12 -7.93
N ASP A 142 3.87 20.87 -8.92
CA ASP A 142 2.44 21.16 -9.09
C ASP A 142 1.71 20.17 -10.00
N ASP A 143 2.43 19.16 -10.49
CA ASP A 143 1.83 18.09 -11.30
C ASP A 143 0.77 17.33 -10.50
N LYS A 144 -0.30 16.92 -11.19
CA LYS A 144 -1.37 16.13 -10.60
C LYS A 144 -1.06 14.64 -10.71
N HIS A 145 -1.49 13.88 -9.71
CA HIS A 145 -1.42 12.42 -9.79
C HIS A 145 -2.42 11.87 -10.81
N SER A 146 -2.16 10.67 -11.31
CA SER A 146 -3.05 9.95 -12.21
C SER A 146 -3.33 8.55 -11.68
N GLU A 147 -4.54 8.30 -11.22
CA GLU A 147 -4.98 6.95 -10.81
C GLU A 147 -4.99 5.98 -12.00
N ALA A 148 -5.29 6.48 -13.20
CA ALA A 148 -5.27 5.68 -14.42
C ALA A 148 -3.89 5.10 -14.74
N VAL A 149 -2.81 5.80 -14.42
CA VAL A 149 -1.44 5.28 -14.57
C VAL A 149 -1.20 4.10 -13.62
N ILE A 150 -1.68 4.18 -12.40
CA ILE A 150 -1.58 3.07 -11.43
C ILE A 150 -2.39 1.87 -11.93
N ALA A 151 -3.61 2.07 -12.38
CA ALA A 151 -4.46 1.01 -12.93
C ALA A 151 -3.84 0.36 -14.17
N ALA A 152 -3.27 1.16 -15.10
CA ALA A 152 -2.60 0.64 -16.29
C ALA A 152 -1.36 -0.19 -15.94
N ALA A 153 -0.52 0.29 -15.04
CA ALA A 153 0.66 -0.43 -14.56
C ALA A 153 0.28 -1.76 -13.89
N ALA A 154 -0.78 -1.75 -13.06
CA ALA A 154 -1.29 -2.95 -12.41
C ALA A 154 -1.79 -3.97 -13.43
N ARG A 155 -2.52 -3.53 -14.46
CA ARG A 155 -3.03 -4.40 -15.54
C ARG A 155 -1.88 -5.07 -16.27
N LEU A 156 -0.88 -4.30 -16.71
CA LEU A 156 0.31 -4.84 -17.38
C LEU A 156 1.08 -5.86 -16.52
N ALA A 157 1.18 -5.58 -15.22
CA ALA A 157 1.83 -6.51 -14.29
C ALA A 157 1.04 -7.83 -14.16
N LEU A 158 -0.29 -7.77 -14.06
CA LEU A 158 -1.15 -8.95 -14.00
C LEU A 158 -1.09 -9.75 -15.30
N GLU A 159 -1.15 -9.08 -16.46
CA GLU A 159 -0.99 -9.70 -17.78
C GLU A 159 0.37 -10.42 -17.89
N GLY A 160 1.46 -9.77 -17.46
CA GLY A 160 2.81 -10.35 -17.45
C GLY A 160 2.93 -11.60 -16.55
N LEU A 161 2.08 -11.74 -15.54
CA LEU A 161 1.98 -12.94 -14.71
C LEU A 161 1.06 -14.03 -15.31
N GLY A 162 0.57 -13.85 -16.53
CA GLY A 162 -0.38 -14.75 -17.17
C GLY A 162 -1.75 -14.74 -16.50
N VAL A 163 -2.11 -13.62 -15.91
CA VAL A 163 -3.38 -13.41 -15.20
C VAL A 163 -4.24 -12.48 -16.05
N ASN A 164 -4.76 -13.01 -17.15
CA ASN A 164 -5.69 -12.30 -18.00
C ASN A 164 -7.10 -12.55 -17.45
N GLY A 165 -7.84 -11.49 -17.15
CA GLY A 165 -9.28 -11.62 -16.98
C GLY A 165 -9.87 -12.16 -18.29
N GLN A 166 -10.51 -13.31 -18.21
CA GLN A 166 -11.38 -13.82 -19.28
C GLN A 166 -12.62 -12.96 -19.37
#